data_7faee574973efbd14502a8689e65e413
#
_entry.id   7faee574973efbd14502a8689e65e413
#
_cell.length_a   1.000
_cell.length_b   1.000
_cell.length_c   1.000
_cell.angle_alpha   90.00
_cell.angle_beta   90.00
_cell.angle_gamma   90.00
#
_symmetry.space_group_name_H-M   'P 1'
#
loop_
_entity.id
_entity.type
_entity.pdbx_description
1 polymer ?
#
loop_
_entity_poly.entity_id
_entity_poly.type
_entity_poly.pdbx_seq_one_letter_code
_entity_poly.pdbx_strand_id
1 'polypeptide(L)'
;QANKIPGAYFAAAPTHDQAKKIFWDDLLKFSLSSTHVKRPNLSDRIIHLNSGSEIHVLGLDKPQRIEGIPWKGGGIDEFADIKPDAWESNIYPALNTVNPVDPDYRAWCWLLGVPDGLNHYYDLCQKSETSQDANFKVFHWMTSEIFPEMAEDAKKVMSIKQYKQEFEASFETAAGRIYEDYSTANHTTEVIKEH
;
A
#
# COMPACT_ATOMS: atom_id res chain seq x y z
N GLN A 1 5.01 -13.64 9.88
CA GLN A 1 3.66 -13.80 10.47
C GLN A 1 2.94 -15.04 9.94
N ALA A 2 3.03 -15.34 8.63
CA ALA A 2 2.37 -16.51 8.02
C ALA A 2 2.65 -17.84 8.72
N ASN A 3 3.78 -17.97 9.42
CA ASN A 3 4.11 -19.18 10.19
C ASN A 3 3.49 -19.22 11.60
N LYS A 4 3.01 -18.08 12.11
CA LYS A 4 2.43 -18.00 13.46
C LYS A 4 0.92 -18.21 13.44
N ILE A 5 0.24 -17.68 12.44
CA ILE A 5 -1.22 -17.72 12.30
C ILE A 5 -1.54 -18.34 10.93
N PRO A 6 -1.85 -19.64 10.87
CA PRO A 6 -2.17 -20.32 9.62
C PRO A 6 -3.34 -19.63 8.89
N GLY A 7 -3.22 -19.47 7.58
CA GLY A 7 -4.25 -18.86 6.75
C GLY A 7 -3.69 -18.30 5.46
N ALA A 8 -4.52 -17.58 4.72
CA ALA A 8 -4.15 -16.95 3.46
C ALA A 8 -3.58 -15.54 3.69
N TYR A 9 -2.50 -15.24 3.00
CA TYR A 9 -1.83 -13.95 2.99
C TYR A 9 -1.62 -13.51 1.54
N PHE A 10 -1.53 -12.22 1.29
CA PHE A 10 -1.27 -11.71 -0.05
C PHE A 10 -0.10 -10.73 -0.11
N ALA A 11 0.55 -10.72 -1.27
CA ALA A 11 1.48 -9.71 -1.72
C ALA A 11 0.96 -9.17 -3.05
N ALA A 12 0.55 -7.91 -3.10
CA ALA A 12 -0.17 -7.35 -4.23
C ALA A 12 0.47 -6.07 -4.77
N ALA A 13 0.21 -5.78 -6.04
CA ALA A 13 0.61 -4.55 -6.71
C ALA A 13 -0.48 -4.15 -7.73
N PRO A 14 -0.42 -2.94 -8.34
CA PRO A 14 -1.45 -2.45 -9.23
C PRO A 14 -1.79 -3.41 -10.37
N THR A 15 -0.79 -4.04 -10.94
CA THR A 15 -0.98 -5.05 -11.99
C THR A 15 -0.34 -6.38 -11.63
N HIS A 16 -0.82 -7.44 -12.27
CA HIS A 16 -0.27 -8.78 -12.07
C HIS A 16 1.21 -8.90 -12.47
N ASP A 17 1.63 -8.18 -13.52
CA ASP A 17 3.02 -8.17 -13.95
C ASP A 17 3.92 -7.38 -13.00
N GLN A 18 3.45 -6.28 -12.41
CA GLN A 18 4.15 -5.57 -11.34
C GLN A 18 4.29 -6.45 -10.10
N ALA A 19 3.20 -7.05 -9.62
CA ALA A 19 3.23 -7.95 -8.48
C ALA A 19 4.21 -9.13 -8.68
N LYS A 20 4.27 -9.68 -9.90
CA LYS A 20 5.26 -10.70 -10.24
C LYS A 20 6.69 -10.17 -10.14
N LYS A 21 6.98 -9.01 -10.71
CA LYS A 21 8.34 -8.42 -10.70
C LYS A 21 8.79 -8.03 -9.30
N ILE A 22 7.87 -7.52 -8.47
CA ILE A 22 8.17 -7.03 -7.13
C ILE A 22 8.36 -8.20 -6.15
N PHE A 23 7.46 -9.18 -6.17
CA PHE A 23 7.37 -10.16 -5.10
C PHE A 23 7.73 -11.59 -5.52
N TRP A 24 7.35 -12.02 -6.74
CA TRP A 24 7.32 -13.45 -7.03
C TRP A 24 8.70 -14.10 -7.05
N ASP A 25 9.67 -13.47 -7.71
CA ASP A 25 10.99 -14.07 -7.87
C ASP A 25 11.72 -14.21 -6.52
N ASP A 26 11.56 -13.24 -5.63
CA ASP A 26 12.17 -13.29 -4.30
C ASP A 26 11.44 -14.24 -3.36
N LEU A 27 10.11 -14.27 -3.39
CA LEU A 27 9.33 -15.28 -2.67
C LEU A 27 9.66 -16.69 -3.15
N LEU A 28 9.85 -16.88 -4.44
CA LEU A 28 10.23 -18.18 -5.01
C LEU A 28 11.63 -18.61 -4.56
N LYS A 29 12.63 -17.71 -4.63
CA LYS A 29 13.99 -17.97 -4.13
C LYS A 29 13.97 -18.34 -2.64
N PHE A 30 13.25 -17.55 -1.84
CA PHE A 30 13.08 -17.81 -0.41
C PHE A 30 12.39 -19.17 -0.18
N SER A 31 11.38 -19.50 -0.97
CA SER A 31 10.66 -20.76 -0.86
C SER A 31 11.54 -21.97 -1.18
N LEU A 32 12.39 -21.87 -2.20
CA LEU A 32 13.30 -22.97 -2.62
C LEU A 32 14.42 -23.21 -1.59
N SER A 33 14.81 -22.20 -0.84
CA SER A 33 15.84 -22.30 0.21
C SER A 33 15.26 -22.70 1.59
N SER A 34 13.95 -22.73 1.74
CA SER A 34 13.26 -22.94 3.01
C SER A 34 12.73 -24.37 3.16
N THR A 35 13.05 -25.00 4.28
CA THR A 35 12.44 -26.29 4.67
C THR A 35 10.97 -26.18 5.08
N HIS A 36 10.44 -24.98 5.21
CA HIS A 36 9.07 -24.70 5.64
C HIS A 36 8.07 -24.55 4.51
N VAL A 37 8.50 -24.70 3.26
CA VAL A 37 7.67 -24.50 2.08
C VAL A 37 7.42 -25.83 1.38
N LYS A 38 6.16 -26.06 1.01
CA LYS A 38 5.78 -27.08 0.05
C LYS A 38 6.11 -26.59 -1.38
N ARG A 39 5.90 -27.47 -2.36
CA ARG A 39 6.09 -27.09 -3.77
C ARG A 39 5.20 -25.90 -4.13
N PRO A 40 5.78 -24.79 -4.65
CA PRO A 40 5.00 -23.60 -5.04
C PRO A 40 4.12 -23.90 -6.25
N ASN A 41 2.94 -23.31 -6.29
CA ASN A 41 2.08 -23.29 -7.46
C ASN A 41 2.52 -22.14 -8.38
N LEU A 42 3.25 -22.49 -9.45
CA LEU A 42 3.81 -21.50 -10.36
C LEU A 42 2.74 -20.81 -11.24
N SER A 43 1.66 -21.51 -11.56
CA SER A 43 0.58 -20.99 -12.41
C SER A 43 -0.22 -19.91 -11.69
N ASP A 44 -0.63 -20.22 -10.47
CA ASP A 44 -1.46 -19.32 -9.66
C ASP A 44 -0.63 -18.36 -8.78
N ARG A 45 0.69 -18.54 -8.77
CA ARG A 45 1.64 -17.79 -7.94
C ARG A 45 1.28 -17.85 -6.46
N ILE A 46 1.14 -19.06 -5.96
CA ILE A 46 0.85 -19.33 -4.56
C ILE A 46 2.02 -20.11 -3.95
N ILE A 47 2.52 -19.63 -2.83
CA ILE A 47 3.48 -20.32 -1.98
C ILE A 47 2.72 -21.01 -0.85
N HIS A 48 2.74 -22.34 -0.84
CA HIS A 48 2.15 -23.11 0.26
C HIS A 48 3.21 -23.39 1.33
N LEU A 49 2.90 -23.05 2.56
CA LEU A 49 3.77 -23.28 3.72
C LEU A 49 3.37 -24.59 4.42
N ASN A 50 4.36 -25.23 5.07
CA ASN A 50 4.12 -26.45 5.87
C ASN A 50 3.20 -26.21 7.07
N SER A 51 3.08 -24.97 7.52
CA SER A 51 2.13 -24.54 8.57
C SER A 51 0.65 -24.59 8.13
N GLY A 52 0.36 -24.84 6.85
CA GLY A 52 -0.97 -24.72 6.27
C GLY A 52 -1.30 -23.31 5.76
N SER A 53 -0.37 -22.36 5.87
CA SER A 53 -0.54 -21.02 5.34
C SER A 53 -0.25 -20.96 3.85
N GLU A 54 -0.82 -19.96 3.18
CA GLU A 54 -0.59 -19.66 1.78
C GLU A 54 -0.22 -18.20 1.60
N ILE A 55 0.68 -17.91 0.65
CA ILE A 55 1.02 -16.55 0.24
C ILE A 55 0.68 -16.44 -1.24
N HIS A 56 -0.26 -15.58 -1.57
CA HIS A 56 -0.74 -15.33 -2.94
C HIS A 56 -0.11 -14.06 -3.49
N VAL A 57 0.41 -14.09 -4.71
CA VAL A 57 0.88 -12.91 -5.42
C VAL A 57 -0.20 -12.45 -6.39
N LEU A 58 -0.75 -11.24 -6.18
CA LEU A 58 -1.97 -10.75 -6.84
C LEU A 58 -1.73 -9.42 -7.56
N GLY A 59 -2.36 -9.26 -8.74
CA GLY A 59 -2.54 -7.96 -9.37
C GLY A 59 -3.91 -7.37 -9.06
N LEU A 60 -3.94 -6.08 -8.72
CA LEU A 60 -5.16 -5.33 -8.40
C LEU A 60 -5.74 -4.57 -9.61
N ASP A 61 -5.30 -4.89 -10.83
CA ASP A 61 -5.97 -4.48 -12.07
C ASP A 61 -7.44 -4.92 -12.12
N LYS A 62 -7.72 -6.05 -11.46
CA LYS A 62 -9.05 -6.56 -11.15
C LYS A 62 -9.17 -6.76 -9.63
N PRO A 63 -9.54 -5.72 -8.87
CA PRO A 63 -9.55 -5.77 -7.40
C PRO A 63 -10.45 -6.87 -6.83
N GLN A 64 -11.48 -7.28 -7.56
CA GLN A 64 -12.39 -8.38 -7.18
C GLN A 64 -11.67 -9.72 -6.95
N ARG A 65 -10.45 -9.89 -7.44
CA ARG A 65 -9.64 -11.11 -7.19
C ARG A 65 -9.29 -11.33 -5.73
N ILE A 66 -9.34 -10.27 -4.91
CA ILE A 66 -9.05 -10.38 -3.48
C ILE A 66 -10.25 -10.90 -2.68
N GLU A 67 -11.43 -10.92 -3.29
CA GLU A 67 -12.66 -11.33 -2.63
C GLU A 67 -12.77 -12.85 -2.47
N GLY A 68 -13.59 -13.30 -1.52
CA GLY A 68 -13.89 -14.71 -1.33
C GLY A 68 -12.86 -15.54 -0.56
N ILE A 69 -11.74 -14.93 -0.16
CA ILE A 69 -10.71 -15.56 0.67
C ILE A 69 -10.68 -14.87 2.05
N PRO A 70 -10.73 -15.62 3.16
CA PRO A 70 -10.63 -15.06 4.51
C PRO A 70 -9.16 -14.72 4.82
N TRP A 71 -8.70 -13.59 4.31
CA TRP A 71 -7.32 -13.15 4.46
C TRP A 71 -6.94 -12.93 5.92
N LYS A 72 -5.73 -13.35 6.28
CA LYS A 72 -5.11 -13.06 7.57
C LYS A 72 -4.27 -11.78 7.54
N GLY A 73 -3.86 -11.36 6.39
CA GLY A 73 -3.11 -10.12 6.17
C GLY A 73 -2.42 -10.11 4.83
N GLY A 74 -1.77 -9.00 4.53
CA GLY A 74 -1.02 -8.85 3.30
C GLY A 74 -0.29 -7.51 3.18
N GLY A 75 0.33 -7.31 2.03
CA GLY A 75 0.95 -6.06 1.65
C GLY A 75 0.58 -5.69 0.23
N ILE A 76 0.42 -4.42 0.00
CA ILE A 76 0.18 -3.84 -1.33
C ILE A 76 1.31 -2.84 -1.57
N ASP A 77 2.07 -3.07 -2.61
CA ASP A 77 3.08 -2.12 -3.09
C ASP A 77 2.51 -1.25 -4.20
N GLU A 78 3.10 -0.07 -4.39
CA GLU A 78 2.62 0.96 -5.33
C GLU A 78 1.13 1.28 -5.12
N PHE A 79 0.75 1.49 -3.85
CA PHE A 79 -0.66 1.69 -3.49
C PHE A 79 -1.26 2.95 -4.14
N ALA A 80 -0.46 3.96 -4.40
CA ALA A 80 -0.89 5.17 -5.09
C ALA A 80 -1.44 4.91 -6.51
N ASP A 81 -0.99 3.82 -7.16
CA ASP A 81 -1.31 3.46 -8.53
C ASP A 81 -2.49 2.48 -8.67
N ILE A 82 -3.06 1.98 -7.58
CA ILE A 82 -4.25 1.13 -7.66
C ILE A 82 -5.49 1.96 -8.00
N LYS A 83 -6.56 1.30 -8.42
CA LYS A 83 -7.84 1.99 -8.65
C LYS A 83 -8.31 2.67 -7.36
N PRO A 84 -8.75 3.93 -7.41
CA PRO A 84 -9.10 4.70 -6.22
C PRO A 84 -10.17 4.06 -5.33
N ASP A 85 -11.14 3.37 -5.92
CA ASP A 85 -12.24 2.69 -5.22
C ASP A 85 -11.89 1.28 -4.73
N ALA A 86 -10.75 0.72 -5.15
CA ALA A 86 -10.39 -0.66 -4.84
C ALA A 86 -10.27 -0.91 -3.33
N TRP A 87 -9.76 0.06 -2.58
CA TRP A 87 -9.61 -0.08 -1.13
C TRP A 87 -10.96 -0.24 -0.44
N GLU A 88 -11.88 0.71 -0.67
CA GLU A 88 -13.17 0.72 0.03
C GLU A 88 -14.13 -0.36 -0.49
N SER A 89 -14.09 -0.63 -1.81
CA SER A 89 -15.04 -1.55 -2.45
C SER A 89 -14.65 -3.02 -2.37
N ASN A 90 -13.36 -3.36 -2.34
CA ASN A 90 -12.91 -4.74 -2.44
C ASN A 90 -11.94 -5.16 -1.33
N ILE A 91 -10.86 -4.36 -1.07
CA ILE A 91 -9.75 -4.80 -0.21
C ILE A 91 -10.16 -4.76 1.25
N TYR A 92 -10.63 -3.61 1.73
CA TYR A 92 -11.04 -3.46 3.12
C TYR A 92 -12.16 -4.42 3.54
N PRO A 93 -13.22 -4.64 2.74
CA PRO A 93 -14.23 -5.66 3.03
C PRO A 93 -13.66 -7.08 3.09
N ALA A 94 -12.75 -7.43 2.18
CA ALA A 94 -12.12 -8.76 2.16
C ALA A 94 -11.27 -9.03 3.42
N LEU A 95 -10.57 -8.01 3.93
CA LEU A 95 -9.81 -8.07 5.17
C LEU A 95 -10.69 -8.17 6.43
N ASN A 96 -11.92 -7.65 6.37
CA ASN A 96 -12.87 -7.71 7.47
C ASN A 96 -13.77 -8.95 7.46
N THR A 97 -13.50 -9.91 6.61
CA THR A 97 -14.20 -11.20 6.61
C THR A 97 -13.92 -11.95 7.91
N VAL A 98 -14.97 -12.31 8.62
CA VAL A 98 -14.86 -13.06 9.89
C VAL A 98 -14.18 -14.41 9.64
N ASN A 99 -13.12 -14.68 10.38
CA ASN A 99 -12.47 -15.98 10.34
C ASN A 99 -13.26 -17.00 11.15
N PRO A 100 -13.73 -18.10 10.55
CA PRO A 100 -14.53 -19.11 11.27
C PRO A 100 -13.74 -19.81 12.38
N VAL A 101 -12.41 -19.89 12.27
CA VAL A 101 -11.53 -20.58 13.23
C VAL A 101 -11.11 -19.66 14.37
N ASP A 102 -10.99 -18.37 14.11
CA ASP A 102 -10.59 -17.34 15.07
C ASP A 102 -11.39 -16.06 14.82
N PRO A 103 -12.60 -15.96 15.37
CA PRO A 103 -13.50 -14.81 15.13
C PRO A 103 -12.96 -13.47 15.65
N ASP A 104 -12.06 -13.50 16.63
CA ASP A 104 -11.44 -12.31 17.22
C ASP A 104 -10.23 -11.81 16.45
N TYR A 105 -9.71 -12.62 15.54
CA TYR A 105 -8.58 -12.22 14.71
C TYR A 105 -8.98 -11.10 13.75
N ARG A 106 -8.14 -10.07 13.72
CA ARG A 106 -8.27 -8.96 12.75
C ARG A 106 -7.15 -9.05 11.73
N ALA A 107 -7.51 -9.07 10.47
CA ALA A 107 -6.53 -9.03 9.38
C ALA A 107 -5.79 -7.68 9.38
N TRP A 108 -4.56 -7.70 8.91
CA TRP A 108 -3.72 -6.52 8.78
C TRP A 108 -3.33 -6.30 7.32
N CYS A 109 -3.04 -5.06 6.96
CA CYS A 109 -2.53 -4.73 5.63
C CYS A 109 -1.46 -3.64 5.72
N TRP A 110 -0.34 -3.86 5.03
CA TRP A 110 0.64 -2.83 4.74
C TRP A 110 0.30 -2.20 3.39
N LEU A 111 0.22 -0.89 3.36
CA LEU A 111 0.05 -0.10 2.15
C LEU A 111 1.35 0.66 1.94
N LEU A 112 2.07 0.33 0.88
CA LEU A 112 3.39 0.83 0.56
C LEU A 112 3.34 1.61 -0.75
N GLY A 113 4.19 2.58 -0.92
CA GLY A 113 4.32 3.30 -2.17
C GLY A 113 4.83 4.72 -1.98
N VAL A 114 5.18 5.34 -3.09
CA VAL A 114 5.55 6.74 -3.17
C VAL A 114 4.27 7.58 -3.29
N PRO A 115 4.17 8.75 -2.63
CA PRO A 115 3.07 9.68 -2.84
C PRO A 115 2.93 10.09 -4.31
N ASP A 116 1.70 10.14 -4.81
CA ASP A 116 1.41 10.64 -6.16
C ASP A 116 0.26 11.66 -6.14
N GLY A 117 0.62 12.92 -5.91
CA GLY A 117 -0.32 14.02 -5.77
C GLY A 117 -1.32 13.81 -4.60
N LEU A 118 -2.46 14.50 -4.67
CA LEU A 118 -3.53 14.40 -3.67
C LEU A 118 -4.57 13.36 -4.11
N ASN A 119 -4.18 12.11 -4.21
CA ASN A 119 -5.03 11.00 -4.62
C ASN A 119 -5.64 10.25 -3.43
N HIS A 120 -6.27 9.10 -3.68
CA HIS A 120 -6.86 8.25 -2.65
C HIS A 120 -5.87 7.78 -1.57
N TYR A 121 -4.56 7.68 -1.89
CA TYR A 121 -3.53 7.36 -0.91
C TYR A 121 -3.33 8.52 0.08
N TYR A 122 -3.29 9.76 -0.44
CA TYR A 122 -3.28 10.96 0.40
C TYR A 122 -4.50 11.01 1.31
N ASP A 123 -5.70 10.79 0.76
CA ASP A 123 -6.94 10.83 1.54
C ASP A 123 -6.93 9.81 2.69
N LEU A 124 -6.40 8.61 2.44
CA LEU A 124 -6.27 7.57 3.45
C LEU A 124 -5.25 7.95 4.52
N CYS A 125 -4.11 8.52 4.16
CA CYS A 125 -3.12 9.03 5.10
C CYS A 125 -3.72 10.15 5.98
N GLN A 126 -4.40 11.12 5.39
CA GLN A 126 -5.05 12.22 6.14
C GLN A 126 -6.15 11.72 7.08
N LYS A 127 -6.98 10.79 6.64
CA LYS A 127 -7.96 10.13 7.50
C LYS A 127 -7.30 9.48 8.71
N SER A 128 -6.20 8.81 8.51
CA SER A 128 -5.45 8.10 9.54
C SER A 128 -4.81 9.04 10.56
N GLU A 129 -4.29 10.18 10.12
CA GLU A 129 -3.65 11.18 10.99
C GLU A 129 -4.67 12.00 11.79
N THR A 130 -5.84 12.28 11.19
CA THR A 130 -6.89 13.10 11.80
C THR A 130 -7.88 12.30 12.64
N SER A 131 -8.08 11.02 12.31
CA SER A 131 -8.92 10.13 13.09
C SER A 131 -8.15 9.57 14.29
N GLN A 132 -8.79 9.54 15.46
CA GLN A 132 -8.27 8.80 16.61
C GLN A 132 -8.44 7.27 16.44
N ASP A 133 -8.55 6.80 15.21
CA ASP A 133 -8.76 5.39 14.92
C ASP A 133 -7.43 4.64 15.09
N ALA A 134 -7.33 3.89 16.17
CA ALA A 134 -6.16 3.07 16.50
C ALA A 134 -5.85 1.96 15.46
N ASN A 135 -6.73 1.74 14.49
CA ASN A 135 -6.58 0.71 13.46
C ASN A 135 -5.66 1.13 12.31
N PHE A 136 -5.39 2.43 12.17
CA PHE A 136 -4.50 2.93 11.12
C PHE A 136 -3.27 3.60 11.73
N LYS A 137 -2.12 3.42 11.05
CA LYS A 137 -0.88 4.12 11.35
C LYS A 137 -0.20 4.51 10.06
N VAL A 138 0.25 5.76 9.99
CA VAL A 138 1.12 6.25 8.91
C VAL A 138 2.58 6.17 9.38
N PHE A 139 3.43 5.70 8.49
CA PHE A 139 4.88 5.71 8.65
C PHE A 139 5.46 6.45 7.46
N HIS A 140 6.37 7.34 7.72
CA HIS A 140 7.00 8.17 6.71
C HIS A 140 8.52 8.09 6.85
N TRP A 141 9.20 7.87 5.74
CA TRP A 141 10.67 7.82 5.67
C TRP A 141 11.14 8.62 4.48
N MET A 142 12.17 9.43 4.69
CA MET A 142 12.85 10.12 3.61
C MET A 142 14.07 9.29 3.15
N THR A 143 14.31 9.24 1.85
CA THR A 143 15.49 8.56 1.30
C THR A 143 16.79 9.18 1.83
N SER A 144 16.81 10.50 2.08
CA SER A 144 17.96 11.20 2.67
C SER A 144 18.34 10.74 4.07
N GLU A 145 17.41 10.15 4.82
CA GLU A 145 17.69 9.58 6.15
C GLU A 145 18.38 8.21 6.07
N ILE A 146 18.14 7.47 4.98
CA ILE A 146 18.62 6.10 4.81
C ILE A 146 19.82 6.07 3.85
N PHE A 147 19.74 6.83 2.75
CA PHE A 147 20.73 6.89 1.67
C PHE A 147 21.06 8.34 1.29
N PRO A 148 21.77 9.09 2.15
CA PRO A 148 22.02 10.54 1.95
C PRO A 148 22.78 10.86 0.66
N GLU A 149 23.76 10.04 0.26
CA GLU A 149 24.51 10.28 -0.97
C GLU A 149 23.62 10.15 -2.21
N MET A 150 22.74 9.14 -2.25
CA MET A 150 21.77 8.95 -3.34
C MET A 150 20.82 10.14 -3.42
N ALA A 151 20.35 10.66 -2.29
CA ALA A 151 19.46 11.80 -2.22
C ALA A 151 20.15 13.08 -2.76
N GLU A 152 21.41 13.32 -2.41
CA GLU A 152 22.18 14.45 -2.94
C GLU A 152 22.42 14.37 -4.44
N ASP A 153 22.67 13.18 -4.98
CA ASP A 153 22.83 13.01 -6.42
C ASP A 153 21.51 13.21 -7.18
N ALA A 154 20.40 12.75 -6.62
CA ALA A 154 19.08 12.96 -7.19
C ALA A 154 18.70 14.44 -7.29
N LYS A 155 19.05 15.28 -6.30
CA LYS A 155 18.82 16.73 -6.32
C LYS A 155 19.44 17.43 -7.52
N LYS A 156 20.53 16.89 -8.06
CA LYS A 156 21.25 17.48 -9.21
C LYS A 156 20.52 17.29 -10.54
N VAL A 157 19.67 16.25 -10.64
CA VAL A 157 19.07 15.83 -11.90
C VAL A 157 17.55 15.87 -11.93
N MET A 158 16.91 15.90 -10.76
CA MET A 158 15.45 15.91 -10.65
C MET A 158 14.89 17.32 -10.45
N SER A 159 13.66 17.55 -10.90
CA SER A 159 12.92 18.74 -10.53
C SER A 159 12.65 18.72 -9.02
N ILE A 160 12.51 19.91 -8.40
CA ILE A 160 12.20 20.05 -6.97
C ILE A 160 10.97 19.25 -6.58
N LYS A 161 9.92 19.29 -7.42
CA LYS A 161 8.67 18.56 -7.19
C LYS A 161 8.90 17.04 -7.19
N GLN A 162 9.55 16.51 -8.22
CA GLN A 162 9.84 15.08 -8.29
C GLN A 162 10.74 14.62 -7.15
N TYR A 163 11.76 15.42 -6.79
CA TYR A 163 12.61 15.11 -5.66
C TYR A 163 11.82 15.01 -4.35
N LYS A 164 10.95 15.97 -4.07
CA LYS A 164 10.10 15.93 -2.88
C LYS A 164 9.18 14.71 -2.86
N GLN A 165 8.58 14.37 -4.00
CA GLN A 165 7.71 13.22 -4.12
C GLN A 165 8.46 11.91 -3.89
N GLU A 166 9.55 11.68 -4.62
CA GLU A 166 10.27 10.41 -4.66
C GLU A 166 11.23 10.21 -3.48
N PHE A 167 11.86 11.28 -2.99
CA PHE A 167 12.93 11.20 -1.99
C PHE A 167 12.55 11.73 -0.61
N GLU A 168 11.54 12.59 -0.54
CA GLU A 168 11.02 13.10 0.73
C GLU A 168 9.63 12.53 1.06
N ALA A 169 9.10 11.63 0.22
CA ALA A 169 7.77 11.02 0.35
C ALA A 169 6.65 12.07 0.59
N SER A 170 6.74 13.21 -0.10
CA SER A 170 5.82 14.33 0.05
C SER A 170 4.68 14.24 -0.96
N PHE A 171 3.45 14.49 -0.50
CA PHE A 171 2.28 14.59 -1.37
C PHE A 171 2.25 15.96 -2.05
N GLU A 172 2.95 16.09 -3.17
CA GLU A 172 3.00 17.32 -3.95
C GLU A 172 1.78 17.45 -4.86
N THR A 173 1.23 18.66 -4.96
CA THR A 173 0.11 18.91 -5.89
C THR A 173 0.58 18.92 -7.34
N ALA A 174 -0.28 18.48 -8.27
CA ALA A 174 -0.01 18.55 -9.70
C ALA A 174 0.41 19.97 -10.12
N ALA A 175 1.43 20.07 -10.98
CA ALA A 175 1.79 21.33 -11.61
C ALA A 175 0.57 21.82 -12.43
N GLY A 176 0.02 22.97 -12.06
CA GLY A 176 -1.18 23.52 -12.67
C GLY A 176 -2.09 24.30 -11.71
N ARG A 177 -1.71 24.42 -10.44
CA ARG A 177 -2.34 25.41 -9.57
C ARG A 177 -2.03 26.78 -10.15
N ILE A 178 -3.08 27.53 -10.51
CA ILE A 178 -2.99 28.92 -10.98
C ILE A 178 -2.39 29.83 -9.88
N TYR A 179 -2.52 29.41 -8.60
CA TYR A 179 -1.94 30.08 -7.42
C TYR A 179 -1.18 29.05 -6.59
N GLU A 180 0.15 29.09 -6.66
CA GLU A 180 1.02 28.17 -5.90
C GLU A 180 0.89 28.33 -4.39
N ASP A 181 0.62 29.57 -3.93
CA ASP A 181 0.51 29.93 -2.51
C ASP A 181 -0.92 29.82 -1.96
N TYR A 182 -1.88 29.26 -2.71
CA TYR A 182 -3.24 29.12 -2.21
C TYR A 182 -3.32 28.05 -1.13
N SER A 183 -3.70 28.45 0.06
CA SER A 183 -4.12 27.53 1.13
C SER A 183 -5.50 27.93 1.64
N THR A 184 -6.31 26.95 1.99
CA THR A 184 -7.64 27.17 2.55
C THR A 184 -7.59 27.98 3.84
N ALA A 185 -6.53 27.79 4.64
CA ALA A 185 -6.33 28.56 5.88
C ALA A 185 -6.03 30.05 5.65
N ASN A 186 -5.40 30.39 4.51
CA ASN A 186 -4.94 31.75 4.24
C ASN A 186 -5.86 32.52 3.30
N HIS A 187 -6.75 31.83 2.55
CA HIS A 187 -7.51 32.42 1.45
C HIS A 187 -9.02 32.16 1.51
N THR A 188 -9.54 31.55 2.58
CA THR A 188 -10.97 31.45 2.81
C THR A 188 -11.42 32.52 3.80
N THR A 189 -12.39 33.34 3.38
CA THR A 189 -13.12 34.24 4.27
C THR A 189 -14.49 33.65 4.56
N GLU A 190 -15.00 33.85 5.76
CA GLU A 190 -16.40 33.54 6.06
C GLU A 190 -17.30 34.37 5.12
N VAL A 191 -18.27 33.72 4.51
CA VAL A 191 -19.29 34.39 3.71
C VAL A 191 -20.10 35.26 4.66
N ILE A 192 -19.90 36.57 4.61
CA ILE A 192 -20.77 37.52 5.32
C ILE A 192 -22.14 37.39 4.69
N LYS A 193 -23.10 36.80 5.41
CA LYS A 193 -24.51 36.85 5.03
C LYS A 193 -24.97 38.27 5.28
N GLU A 194 -25.17 39.04 4.22
CA GLU A 194 -25.94 40.27 4.29
C GLU A 194 -27.39 39.91 4.66
N HIS A 195 -27.89 40.57 5.69
CA HIS A 195 -29.28 40.48 6.15
C HIS A 195 -30.18 41.44 5.36
#